data_847fa1ed9d7b8cddc0a8642da95a4520
#
_entry.id   847fa1ed9d7b8cddc0a8642da95a4520
#
_cell.length_a   1.000
_cell.length_b   1.000
_cell.length_c   1.000
_cell.angle_alpha   90.00
_cell.angle_beta   90.00
_cell.angle_gamma   90.00
#
_symmetry.space_group_name_H-M   'P 1'
#
loop_
_entity.id
_entity.type
_entity.pdbx_description
1 polymer ?
#
loop_
_entity_poly.entity_id
_entity_poly.type
_entity_poly.pdbx_seq_one_letter_code
_entity_poly.pdbx_strand_id
1 'polypeptide(L)'
;MNNDNPLFLVRKLLPTSGLIRRTLMCSLVALLPLSFATAQSSVWVATSGDEKVYLGGTVHLLRPADYPLPDPFEVAYQDSDKLFFETDISGMNDFSVQARMMQELTYSDATTLSSVLNAEAYAALSTHVATVGLPLQMMERFKPGLLISTLQVIEFQKMGFTPQGVDAYFNTRAMGDGKPVGQLESIDTQIGFIANMGVGHESEFVLLSIADLKEIPATMDQMVSAWRAGDNATLADLFVDDMKEGYPALYKEILVDRNNNWMPLIENMFSEEGTEFVLVGAAHLVGDDGLLSLLEKKGYEIARVQ
;
A
#
# COMPACT_ATOMS: atom_id res chain seq x y z
N MET A 1 30.68 -36.14 -53.01
CA MET A 1 29.89 -36.88 -53.97
C MET A 1 28.60 -36.20 -54.06
N ASN A 2 28.54 -35.33 -54.94
CA ASN A 2 27.71 -35.15 -56.16
C ASN A 2 26.33 -34.69 -55.84
N ASN A 3 25.99 -33.42 -56.10
CA ASN A 3 25.55 -32.84 -57.39
C ASN A 3 24.13 -33.26 -57.70
N ASP A 4 23.17 -32.44 -58.14
CA ASP A 4 23.23 -31.20 -58.91
C ASP A 4 21.84 -30.58 -58.98
N ASN A 5 21.81 -29.28 -59.12
CA ASN A 5 20.72 -28.46 -59.68
C ASN A 5 20.61 -28.73 -61.20
N PRO A 6 19.56 -28.48 -61.97
CA PRO A 6 19.31 -27.16 -62.48
C PRO A 6 17.84 -26.82 -62.92
N LEU A 7 17.49 -25.58 -62.84
CA LEU A 7 16.98 -24.59 -63.80
C LEU A 7 16.43 -25.06 -65.18
N PHE A 8 15.31 -24.39 -65.61
CA PHE A 8 15.03 -23.81 -66.94
C PHE A 8 13.52 -23.77 -67.21
N LEU A 9 12.95 -22.62 -67.23
CA LEU A 9 12.62 -21.67 -68.34
C LEU A 9 11.48 -22.11 -69.28
N VAL A 10 10.54 -21.23 -69.51
CA VAL A 10 10.03 -20.64 -70.76
C VAL A 10 8.53 -20.32 -70.64
N ARG A 11 8.14 -19.11 -70.50
CA ARG A 11 7.73 -17.98 -71.37
C ARG A 11 6.58 -18.25 -72.35
N LYS A 12 5.60 -17.27 -72.34
CA LYS A 12 4.68 -16.80 -73.39
C LYS A 12 3.22 -17.37 -73.35
N LEU A 13 2.16 -16.62 -73.45
CA LEU A 13 1.76 -15.43 -74.20
C LEU A 13 0.38 -14.96 -73.68
N LEU A 14 0.12 -13.68 -73.63
CA LEU A 14 -1.19 -13.06 -73.59
C LEU A 14 -1.93 -13.22 -74.96
N PRO A 15 -3.27 -13.10 -75.02
CA PRO A 15 -3.88 -11.78 -75.08
C PRO A 15 -5.33 -11.60 -74.51
N THR A 16 -5.61 -10.42 -74.08
CA THR A 16 -6.74 -9.50 -74.29
C THR A 16 -8.18 -9.94 -74.12
N SER A 17 -8.82 -9.12 -73.37
CA SER A 17 -10.14 -8.47 -73.51
C SER A 17 -11.10 -8.69 -72.34
N GLY A 18 -11.29 -7.69 -71.60
CA GLY A 18 -12.50 -6.90 -71.40
C GLY A 18 -13.63 -7.58 -70.63
N LEU A 19 -13.82 -7.22 -69.41
CA LEU A 19 -15.13 -6.75 -68.92
C LEU A 19 -15.03 -6.22 -67.50
N ILE A 20 -15.41 -4.97 -67.36
CA ILE A 20 -15.58 -4.28 -66.08
C ILE A 20 -16.63 -5.04 -65.25
N ARG A 21 -16.25 -5.63 -64.14
CA ARG A 21 -17.16 -6.00 -63.06
C ARG A 21 -16.78 -5.22 -61.81
N ARG A 22 -17.53 -4.16 -61.54
CA ARG A 22 -17.61 -3.46 -60.25
C ARG A 22 -17.99 -4.49 -59.20
N THR A 23 -17.05 -4.99 -58.46
CA THR A 23 -17.30 -5.73 -57.22
C THR A 23 -17.26 -4.73 -56.09
N LEU A 24 -18.46 -4.45 -55.53
CA LEU A 24 -18.65 -3.76 -54.26
C LEU A 24 -17.89 -4.47 -53.19
N MET A 25 -16.76 -3.93 -52.78
CA MET A 25 -16.03 -4.39 -51.60
C MET A 25 -16.75 -3.82 -50.39
N CYS A 26 -17.70 -4.58 -49.85
CA CYS A 26 -18.24 -4.32 -48.52
C CYS A 26 -17.08 -4.42 -47.50
N SER A 27 -16.56 -3.26 -47.10
CA SER A 27 -15.66 -3.20 -45.95
C SER A 27 -16.45 -3.56 -44.70
N LEU A 28 -16.35 -4.83 -44.29
CA LEU A 28 -16.81 -5.27 -42.98
C LEU A 28 -15.82 -4.65 -41.98
N VAL A 29 -16.12 -3.46 -41.49
CA VAL A 29 -15.44 -2.92 -40.29
C VAL A 29 -15.88 -3.82 -39.15
N ALA A 30 -15.01 -4.77 -38.82
CA ALA A 30 -15.13 -5.53 -37.57
C ALA A 30 -15.00 -4.51 -36.42
N LEU A 31 -16.13 -4.14 -35.84
CA LEU A 31 -16.20 -3.49 -34.54
C LEU A 31 -15.63 -4.51 -33.53
N LEU A 32 -14.30 -4.50 -33.37
CA LEU A 32 -13.69 -5.10 -32.21
C LEU A 32 -14.26 -4.33 -31.00
N PRO A 33 -14.85 -5.01 -30.00
CA PRO A 33 -15.18 -4.35 -28.78
C PRO A 33 -13.86 -3.78 -28.24
N LEU A 34 -13.74 -2.46 -28.16
CA LEU A 34 -12.75 -1.83 -27.31
C LEU A 34 -13.12 -2.27 -25.88
N SER A 35 -12.49 -3.32 -25.41
CA SER A 35 -12.43 -3.57 -23.98
C SER A 35 -11.65 -2.38 -23.42
N PHE A 36 -12.36 -1.40 -22.89
CA PHE A 36 -11.77 -0.44 -22.00
C PHE A 36 -11.21 -1.28 -20.86
N ALA A 37 -9.88 -1.39 -20.78
CA ALA A 37 -9.24 -1.90 -19.60
C ALA A 37 -9.68 -0.95 -18.49
N THR A 38 -10.63 -1.38 -17.65
CA THR A 38 -11.04 -0.62 -16.47
C THR A 38 -9.80 -0.49 -15.61
N ALA A 39 -9.46 0.74 -15.29
CA ALA A 39 -8.32 1.03 -14.43
C ALA A 39 -8.60 0.39 -13.06
N GLN A 40 -8.01 -0.77 -12.83
CA GLN A 40 -8.06 -1.41 -11.51
C GLN A 40 -7.20 -0.58 -10.57
N SER A 41 -7.62 -0.47 -9.32
CA SER A 41 -6.85 0.20 -8.27
C SER A 41 -7.14 -0.45 -6.91
N SER A 42 -6.44 -0.03 -5.88
CA SER A 42 -6.68 -0.49 -4.50
C SER A 42 -7.88 0.23 -3.86
N VAL A 43 -9.03 0.28 -4.58
CA VAL A 43 -10.29 0.83 -4.07
C VAL A 43 -11.44 -0.12 -4.34
N TRP A 44 -12.22 -0.40 -3.31
CA TRP A 44 -13.39 -1.28 -3.35
C TRP A 44 -14.61 -0.58 -2.78
N VAL A 45 -15.77 -1.10 -3.13
CA VAL A 45 -17.05 -0.81 -2.48
C VAL A 45 -17.58 -2.09 -1.86
N ALA A 46 -17.93 -2.01 -0.58
CA ALA A 46 -18.67 -3.06 0.12
C ALA A 46 -20.14 -2.63 0.18
N THR A 47 -21.07 -3.55 -0.10
CA THR A 47 -22.50 -3.26 -0.12
C THR A 47 -23.30 -4.25 0.73
N SER A 48 -24.39 -3.74 1.33
CA SER A 48 -25.38 -4.53 2.06
C SER A 48 -26.76 -3.92 1.81
N GLY A 49 -27.56 -4.55 0.93
CA GLY A 49 -28.79 -3.96 0.43
C GLY A 49 -28.51 -2.68 -0.35
N ASP A 50 -29.10 -1.56 0.08
CA ASP A 50 -28.92 -0.24 -0.55
C ASP A 50 -27.74 0.55 0.06
N GLU A 51 -27.16 0.08 1.16
CA GLU A 51 -26.08 0.76 1.88
C GLU A 51 -24.70 0.35 1.32
N LYS A 52 -23.75 1.27 1.36
CA LYS A 52 -22.41 1.06 0.84
C LYS A 52 -21.34 1.78 1.65
N VAL A 53 -20.16 1.16 1.72
CA VAL A 53 -18.94 1.73 2.29
C VAL A 53 -17.80 1.54 1.29
N TYR A 54 -17.04 2.59 1.02
CA TYR A 54 -15.82 2.50 0.21
C TYR A 54 -14.63 2.13 1.08
N LEU A 55 -13.75 1.29 0.56
CA LEU A 55 -12.49 0.89 1.19
C LEU A 55 -11.34 1.21 0.23
N GLY A 56 -10.43 2.07 0.67
CA GLY A 56 -9.24 2.45 -0.10
C GLY A 56 -7.97 1.98 0.58
N GLY A 57 -7.18 1.19 -0.14
CA GLY A 57 -5.85 0.80 0.32
C GLY A 57 -4.88 1.95 0.15
N THR A 58 -4.26 2.39 1.25
CA THR A 58 -3.33 3.52 1.22
C THR A 58 -1.88 3.09 1.24
N VAL A 59 -1.02 3.99 0.78
CA VAL A 59 0.42 3.96 0.95
C VAL A 59 0.80 5.28 1.60
N HIS A 60 1.43 5.23 2.79
CA HIS A 60 1.72 6.41 3.60
C HIS A 60 2.79 7.34 3.01
N LEU A 61 3.60 6.84 2.09
CA LEU A 61 4.69 7.57 1.45
C LEU A 61 4.57 7.40 -0.07
N LEU A 62 4.55 8.49 -0.83
CA LEU A 62 4.53 8.48 -2.29
C LEU A 62 5.56 9.48 -2.84
N ARG A 63 6.02 9.22 -4.05
CA ARG A 63 6.85 10.15 -4.81
C ARG A 63 5.95 11.16 -5.54
N PRO A 64 6.41 12.36 -5.84
CA PRO A 64 5.68 13.28 -6.72
C PRO A 64 5.30 12.66 -8.08
N ALA A 65 6.12 11.73 -8.58
CA ALA A 65 5.87 11.01 -9.84
C ALA A 65 4.74 9.96 -9.75
N ASP A 66 4.35 9.56 -8.53
CA ASP A 66 3.25 8.62 -8.32
C ASP A 66 1.87 9.29 -8.36
N TYR A 67 1.82 10.62 -8.53
CA TYR A 67 0.60 11.39 -8.76
C TYR A 67 0.36 11.66 -10.24
N PRO A 68 -0.92 11.79 -10.69
CA PRO A 68 -2.14 11.72 -9.87
C PRO A 68 -2.43 10.32 -9.35
N LEU A 69 -3.20 10.25 -8.26
CA LEU A 69 -3.73 8.98 -7.75
C LEU A 69 -4.64 8.33 -8.80
N PRO A 70 -4.87 7.01 -8.78
CA PRO A 70 -5.81 6.34 -9.66
C PRO A 70 -7.24 6.90 -9.52
N ASP A 71 -7.94 7.06 -10.64
CA ASP A 71 -9.30 7.64 -10.71
C ASP A 71 -10.32 7.03 -9.73
N PRO A 72 -10.32 5.70 -9.44
CA PRO A 72 -11.24 5.15 -8.45
C PRO A 72 -11.18 5.77 -7.05
N PHE A 73 -10.02 6.29 -6.63
CA PHE A 73 -9.93 7.06 -5.38
C PHE A 73 -10.74 8.35 -5.45
N GLU A 74 -10.72 9.03 -6.59
CA GLU A 74 -11.53 10.24 -6.81
C GLU A 74 -13.01 9.91 -6.81
N VAL A 75 -13.42 8.84 -7.49
CA VAL A 75 -14.81 8.37 -7.52
C VAL A 75 -15.31 8.11 -6.10
N ALA A 76 -14.57 7.34 -5.31
CA ALA A 76 -14.95 7.03 -3.93
C ALA A 76 -15.00 8.30 -3.05
N TYR A 77 -14.04 9.21 -3.21
CA TYR A 77 -14.02 10.47 -2.46
C TYR A 77 -15.22 11.37 -2.77
N GLN A 78 -15.59 11.51 -4.05
CA GLN A 78 -16.72 12.38 -4.45
C GLN A 78 -18.05 11.82 -3.96
N ASP A 79 -18.22 10.51 -3.98
CA ASP A 79 -19.46 9.85 -3.64
C ASP A 79 -19.62 9.58 -2.12
N SER A 80 -18.59 9.86 -1.32
CA SER A 80 -18.62 9.70 0.14
C SER A 80 -18.98 11.02 0.85
N ASP A 81 -19.70 10.91 1.97
CA ASP A 81 -20.04 12.03 2.84
C ASP A 81 -19.00 12.25 3.94
N LYS A 82 -18.29 11.19 4.33
CA LYS A 82 -17.33 11.19 5.44
C LYS A 82 -16.15 10.29 5.13
N LEU A 83 -14.95 10.67 5.57
CA LEU A 83 -13.75 9.85 5.50
C LEU A 83 -13.42 9.24 6.87
N PHE A 84 -12.88 8.02 6.85
CA PHE A 84 -12.26 7.42 8.02
C PHE A 84 -10.82 7.05 7.69
N PHE A 85 -9.90 7.38 8.59
CA PHE A 85 -8.51 6.95 8.54
C PHE A 85 -8.22 5.98 9.68
N GLU A 86 -7.07 5.32 9.64
CA GLU A 86 -6.65 4.48 10.75
C GLU A 86 -6.64 5.26 12.06
N THR A 87 -6.10 6.49 12.04
CA THR A 87 -6.03 7.37 13.21
C THR A 87 -6.25 8.83 12.83
N ASP A 88 -6.29 9.72 13.82
CA ASP A 88 -6.38 11.17 13.61
C ASP A 88 -5.05 11.75 13.10
N ILE A 89 -4.92 11.82 11.77
CA ILE A 89 -3.74 12.35 11.07
C ILE A 89 -3.50 13.82 11.43
N SER A 90 -4.57 14.61 11.57
CA SER A 90 -4.47 16.03 11.89
C SER A 90 -3.95 16.24 13.30
N GLY A 91 -4.45 15.47 14.26
CA GLY A 91 -4.05 15.51 15.66
C GLY A 91 -2.59 15.08 15.89
N MET A 92 -2.01 14.28 14.97
CA MET A 92 -0.59 13.93 15.06
C MET A 92 0.36 15.14 15.01
N ASN A 93 -0.09 16.27 14.49
CA ASN A 93 0.69 17.51 14.44
C ASN A 93 0.60 18.35 15.71
N ASP A 94 -0.26 17.99 16.66
CA ASP A 94 -0.40 18.71 17.91
C ASP A 94 0.86 18.58 18.78
N PHE A 95 1.32 19.68 19.35
CA PHE A 95 2.51 19.70 20.19
C PHE A 95 2.44 18.74 21.38
N SER A 96 1.26 18.61 22.00
CA SER A 96 1.03 17.67 23.11
C SER A 96 1.15 16.21 22.66
N VAL A 97 0.67 15.87 21.47
CA VAL A 97 0.79 14.55 20.87
C VAL A 97 2.25 14.25 20.54
N GLN A 98 2.96 15.19 19.90
CA GLN A 98 4.38 15.08 19.59
C GLN A 98 5.23 14.86 20.86
N ALA A 99 4.96 15.61 21.93
CA ALA A 99 5.65 15.45 23.20
C ALA A 99 5.38 14.06 23.82
N ARG A 100 4.14 13.59 23.77
CA ARG A 100 3.76 12.25 24.25
C ARG A 100 4.41 11.14 23.38
N MET A 101 4.42 11.27 22.06
CA MET A 101 5.14 10.36 21.18
C MET A 101 6.61 10.23 21.59
N MET A 102 7.29 11.34 21.77
CA MET A 102 8.71 11.33 22.23
C MET A 102 8.85 10.65 23.58
N GLN A 103 7.94 10.87 24.52
CA GLN A 103 7.97 10.24 25.84
C GLN A 103 7.77 8.73 25.74
N GLU A 104 6.79 8.26 24.97
CA GLU A 104 6.43 6.84 24.87
C GLU A 104 7.42 6.04 24.00
N LEU A 105 8.01 6.66 23.00
CA LEU A 105 8.90 6.02 22.02
C LEU A 105 10.38 6.12 22.41
N THR A 106 10.70 6.75 23.54
CA THR A 106 12.07 6.81 24.09
C THR A 106 12.14 6.21 25.49
N TYR A 107 13.31 5.71 25.88
CA TYR A 107 13.56 5.27 27.24
C TYR A 107 13.61 6.45 28.20
N SER A 108 12.82 6.45 29.26
CA SER A 108 12.74 7.51 30.26
C SER A 108 13.72 7.35 31.42
N ASP A 109 14.24 6.12 31.61
CA ASP A 109 15.23 5.76 32.63
C ASP A 109 16.68 5.74 32.08
N ALA A 110 17.60 5.05 32.70
CA ALA A 110 18.99 4.93 32.24
C ALA A 110 19.17 3.92 31.08
N THR A 111 18.08 3.29 30.57
CA THR A 111 18.12 2.34 29.48
C THR A 111 18.56 3.01 28.17
N THR A 112 19.38 2.32 27.40
CA THR A 112 19.91 2.76 26.10
C THR A 112 19.89 1.60 25.12
N LEU A 113 19.99 1.88 23.82
CA LEU A 113 20.14 0.84 22.79
C LEU A 113 21.34 -0.05 23.07
N SER A 114 22.47 0.53 23.51
CA SER A 114 23.66 -0.23 23.87
C SER A 114 23.47 -1.14 25.09
N SER A 115 22.46 -0.89 25.93
CA SER A 115 22.16 -1.74 27.09
C SER A 115 21.15 -2.87 26.80
N VAL A 116 20.30 -2.73 25.78
CA VAL A 116 19.27 -3.72 25.41
C VAL A 116 19.66 -4.58 24.22
N LEU A 117 20.54 -4.08 23.35
CA LEU A 117 21.02 -4.82 22.19
C LEU A 117 22.28 -5.64 22.54
N ASN A 118 22.37 -6.85 22.01
CA ASN A 118 23.62 -7.59 22.04
C ASN A 118 24.68 -6.94 21.12
N ALA A 119 25.94 -7.37 21.26
CA ALA A 119 27.06 -6.76 20.54
C ALA A 119 26.90 -6.85 19.00
N GLU A 120 26.30 -7.93 18.48
CA GLU A 120 26.08 -8.14 17.05
C GLU A 120 25.04 -7.15 16.50
N ALA A 121 23.87 -7.06 17.15
CA ALA A 121 22.80 -6.13 16.75
C ALA A 121 23.24 -4.67 16.84
N TYR A 122 23.95 -4.31 17.92
CA TYR A 122 24.46 -2.96 18.07
C TYR A 122 25.52 -2.60 17.02
N ALA A 123 26.42 -3.52 16.66
CA ALA A 123 27.41 -3.33 15.60
C ALA A 123 26.77 -3.22 14.22
N ALA A 124 25.78 -4.06 13.92
CA ALA A 124 25.01 -4.01 12.67
C ALA A 124 24.26 -2.68 12.55
N LEU A 125 23.59 -2.25 13.62
CA LEU A 125 22.91 -0.96 13.70
C LEU A 125 23.89 0.21 13.49
N SER A 126 25.02 0.23 14.21
CA SER A 126 26.03 1.26 14.10
C SER A 126 26.56 1.38 12.66
N THR A 127 26.79 0.24 12.01
CA THR A 127 27.22 0.19 10.62
C THR A 127 26.17 0.80 9.69
N HIS A 128 24.89 0.41 9.85
CA HIS A 128 23.82 0.92 9.00
C HIS A 128 23.58 2.42 9.20
N VAL A 129 23.50 2.88 10.45
CA VAL A 129 23.30 4.30 10.79
C VAL A 129 24.42 5.18 10.23
N ALA A 130 25.66 4.68 10.21
CA ALA A 130 26.78 5.39 9.59
C ALA A 130 26.58 5.61 8.06
N THR A 131 25.90 4.68 7.36
CA THR A 131 25.60 4.82 5.92
C THR A 131 24.62 5.95 5.64
N VAL A 132 23.77 6.28 6.59
CA VAL A 132 22.81 7.40 6.50
C VAL A 132 23.35 8.72 7.07
N GLY A 133 24.59 8.72 7.50
CA GLY A 133 25.29 9.93 7.97
C GLY A 133 24.82 10.45 9.33
N LEU A 134 24.17 9.61 10.13
CA LEU A 134 23.68 9.96 11.46
C LEU A 134 24.60 9.40 12.55
N PRO A 135 24.85 10.15 13.64
CA PRO A 135 25.53 9.62 14.80
C PRO A 135 24.56 8.78 15.65
N LEU A 136 24.86 7.48 15.83
CA LEU A 136 24.02 6.57 16.62
C LEU A 136 23.78 7.09 18.06
N GLN A 137 24.75 7.83 18.61
CA GLN A 137 24.65 8.44 19.95
C GLN A 137 23.43 9.35 20.13
N MET A 138 22.95 9.98 19.05
CA MET A 138 21.74 10.81 19.12
C MET A 138 20.45 9.98 19.25
N MET A 139 20.51 8.70 18.92
CA MET A 139 19.36 7.76 18.94
C MET A 139 19.45 6.76 20.08
N GLU A 140 20.46 6.82 20.95
CA GLU A 140 20.69 5.87 22.06
C GLU A 140 19.48 5.70 22.98
N ARG A 141 18.66 6.74 23.08
CA ARG A 141 17.45 6.74 23.90
C ARG A 141 16.19 6.27 23.16
N PHE A 142 16.26 6.04 21.87
CA PHE A 142 15.11 5.55 21.10
C PHE A 142 14.82 4.10 21.46
N LYS A 143 13.52 3.78 21.58
CA LYS A 143 13.10 2.38 21.56
C LYS A 143 13.31 1.78 20.15
N PRO A 144 13.50 0.46 20.03
CA PRO A 144 13.76 -0.17 18.72
C PRO A 144 12.73 0.18 17.63
N GLY A 145 11.45 0.26 17.98
CA GLY A 145 10.40 0.61 17.02
C GLY A 145 10.56 2.02 16.44
N LEU A 146 10.81 3.05 17.27
CA LEU A 146 11.07 4.41 16.79
C LEU A 146 12.33 4.48 15.94
N LEU A 147 13.39 3.78 16.39
CA LEU A 147 14.65 3.72 15.65
C LEU A 147 14.44 3.17 14.23
N ILE A 148 13.83 1.99 14.11
CA ILE A 148 13.62 1.32 12.81
C ILE A 148 12.68 2.14 11.93
N SER A 149 11.57 2.66 12.47
CA SER A 149 10.68 3.55 11.72
C SER A 149 11.40 4.80 11.19
N THR A 150 12.31 5.38 11.99
CA THR A 150 13.11 6.52 11.56
C THR A 150 14.04 6.14 10.39
N LEU A 151 14.71 4.99 10.49
CA LEU A 151 15.60 4.51 9.43
C LEU A 151 14.83 4.17 8.15
N GLN A 152 13.66 3.56 8.26
CA GLN A 152 12.77 3.30 7.11
C GLN A 152 12.40 4.60 6.38
N VAL A 153 11.96 5.62 7.10
CA VAL A 153 11.62 6.93 6.50
C VAL A 153 12.82 7.52 5.78
N ILE A 154 14.02 7.42 6.34
CA ILE A 154 15.25 7.92 5.69
C ILE A 154 15.54 7.14 4.40
N GLU A 155 15.43 5.80 4.41
CA GLU A 155 15.64 5.01 3.19
C GLU A 155 14.61 5.35 2.11
N PHE A 156 13.34 5.53 2.47
CA PHE A 156 12.31 5.98 1.53
C PHE A 156 12.60 7.37 0.96
N GLN A 157 13.05 8.32 1.80
CA GLN A 157 13.41 9.66 1.34
C GLN A 157 14.58 9.66 0.35
N LYS A 158 15.58 8.79 0.53
CA LYS A 158 16.67 8.61 -0.46
C LYS A 158 16.17 8.18 -1.83
N MET A 159 15.03 7.46 -1.88
CA MET A 159 14.39 7.03 -3.11
C MET A 159 13.37 8.05 -3.66
N GLY A 160 13.29 9.23 -3.05
CA GLY A 160 12.40 10.31 -3.46
C GLY A 160 10.97 10.21 -2.94
N PHE A 161 10.69 9.28 -2.03
CA PHE A 161 9.41 9.23 -1.34
C PHE A 161 9.28 10.37 -0.34
N THR A 162 8.06 10.87 -0.17
CA THR A 162 7.72 11.96 0.73
C THR A 162 6.58 11.55 1.66
N PRO A 163 6.37 12.22 2.80
CA PRO A 163 5.22 11.99 3.68
C PRO A 163 3.87 12.36 3.09
N GLN A 164 3.82 12.69 1.80
CA GLN A 164 2.59 12.94 1.05
C GLN A 164 2.08 11.63 0.45
N GLY A 165 1.65 10.71 1.30
CA GLY A 165 0.96 9.50 0.88
C GLY A 165 -0.54 9.75 0.66
N VAL A 166 -1.26 8.67 0.38
CA VAL A 166 -2.71 8.72 0.10
C VAL A 166 -3.49 9.30 1.28
N ASP A 167 -3.13 8.88 2.49
CA ASP A 167 -3.76 9.34 3.74
C ASP A 167 -3.61 10.85 3.92
N ALA A 168 -2.39 11.35 3.83
CA ALA A 168 -2.09 12.78 3.97
C ALA A 168 -2.78 13.62 2.88
N TYR A 169 -2.83 13.09 1.65
CA TYR A 169 -3.51 13.73 0.53
C TYR A 169 -5.00 13.91 0.80
N PHE A 170 -5.72 12.82 1.15
CA PHE A 170 -7.17 12.89 1.39
C PHE A 170 -7.51 13.59 2.69
N ASN A 171 -6.69 13.48 3.73
CA ASN A 171 -6.89 14.25 4.96
C ASN A 171 -6.81 15.77 4.69
N THR A 172 -5.79 16.23 3.97
CA THR A 172 -5.64 17.64 3.60
C THR A 172 -6.81 18.11 2.75
N ARG A 173 -7.24 17.30 1.80
CA ARG A 173 -8.35 17.60 0.91
C ARG A 173 -9.68 17.68 1.65
N ALA A 174 -9.98 16.70 2.53
CA ALA A 174 -11.19 16.68 3.34
C ALA A 174 -11.30 17.93 4.23
N MET A 175 -10.18 18.34 4.84
CA MET A 175 -10.13 19.60 5.61
C MET A 175 -10.44 20.82 4.75
N GLY A 176 -9.89 20.88 3.54
CA GLY A 176 -10.13 21.98 2.58
C GLY A 176 -11.58 22.04 2.11
N ASP A 177 -12.19 20.90 1.86
CA ASP A 177 -13.56 20.75 1.38
C ASP A 177 -14.61 20.81 2.54
N GLY A 178 -14.15 20.80 3.80
CA GLY A 178 -15.03 20.75 4.98
C GLY A 178 -15.72 19.40 5.16
N LYS A 179 -15.19 18.33 4.55
CA LYS A 179 -15.73 16.97 4.66
C LYS A 179 -15.37 16.38 6.03
N PRO A 180 -16.32 15.81 6.78
CA PRO A 180 -16.07 15.21 8.08
C PRO A 180 -15.03 14.09 8.00
N VAL A 181 -14.19 13.97 9.04
CA VAL A 181 -13.18 12.94 9.18
C VAL A 181 -13.39 12.18 10.48
N GLY A 182 -13.31 10.85 10.42
CA GLY A 182 -13.29 9.95 11.57
C GLY A 182 -12.02 9.13 11.62
N GLN A 183 -11.90 8.29 12.66
CA GLN A 183 -10.76 7.43 12.89
C GLN A 183 -11.22 6.05 13.37
N LEU A 184 -10.45 5.00 13.03
CA LEU A 184 -10.74 3.64 13.44
C LEU A 184 -10.07 3.27 14.76
N GLU A 185 -8.96 3.94 15.10
CA GLU A 185 -8.25 3.77 16.38
C GLU A 185 -7.64 5.09 16.86
N SER A 186 -7.26 5.13 18.13
CA SER A 186 -6.64 6.32 18.72
C SER A 186 -5.17 6.46 18.32
N ILE A 187 -4.66 7.70 18.36
CA ILE A 187 -3.21 7.97 18.22
C ILE A 187 -2.41 7.18 19.27
N ASP A 188 -2.90 7.09 20.50
CA ASP A 188 -2.23 6.36 21.58
C ASP A 188 -2.10 4.86 21.28
N THR A 189 -3.08 4.28 20.59
CA THR A 189 -3.02 2.90 20.12
C THR A 189 -1.86 2.71 19.13
N GLN A 190 -1.72 3.60 18.14
CA GLN A 190 -0.61 3.53 17.18
C GLN A 190 0.76 3.78 17.83
N ILE A 191 0.85 4.74 18.73
CA ILE A 191 2.08 4.97 19.51
C ILE A 191 2.47 3.69 20.27
N GLY A 192 1.48 3.02 20.89
CA GLY A 192 1.68 1.77 21.61
C GLY A 192 2.27 0.65 20.75
N PHE A 193 1.78 0.47 19.53
CA PHE A 193 2.37 -0.51 18.59
C PHE A 193 3.84 -0.23 18.32
N ILE A 194 4.18 1.01 17.97
CA ILE A 194 5.57 1.39 17.70
C ILE A 194 6.44 1.23 18.96
N ALA A 195 5.92 1.61 20.13
CA ALA A 195 6.64 1.55 21.39
C ALA A 195 6.97 0.11 21.81
N ASN A 196 6.12 -0.86 21.41
CA ASN A 196 6.24 -2.26 21.79
C ASN A 196 6.96 -3.12 20.73
N MET A 197 7.24 -2.58 19.54
CA MET A 197 7.98 -3.32 18.51
C MET A 197 9.33 -3.82 19.03
N GLY A 198 9.51 -5.13 18.99
CA GLY A 198 10.73 -5.80 19.41
C GLY A 198 10.92 -5.96 20.91
N VAL A 199 9.98 -5.55 21.76
CA VAL A 199 10.10 -5.69 23.23
C VAL A 199 10.28 -7.15 23.62
N GLY A 200 11.36 -7.43 24.39
CA GLY A 200 11.77 -8.77 24.80
C GLY A 200 12.59 -9.54 23.76
N HIS A 201 12.71 -9.01 22.53
CA HIS A 201 13.47 -9.57 21.41
C HIS A 201 14.20 -8.47 20.63
N GLU A 202 14.63 -7.41 21.31
CA GLU A 202 15.12 -6.17 20.69
C GLU A 202 16.27 -6.40 19.69
N SER A 203 17.19 -7.30 20.03
CA SER A 203 18.34 -7.62 19.18
C SER A 203 17.94 -8.32 17.89
N GLU A 204 17.04 -9.29 17.97
CA GLU A 204 16.51 -10.02 16.83
C GLU A 204 15.71 -9.10 15.92
N PHE A 205 14.80 -8.32 16.51
CA PHE A 205 14.00 -7.33 15.78
C PHE A 205 14.90 -6.35 15.01
N VAL A 206 15.93 -5.78 15.64
CA VAL A 206 16.84 -4.83 14.98
C VAL A 206 17.65 -5.49 13.88
N LEU A 207 18.17 -6.70 14.08
CA LEU A 207 18.95 -7.42 13.05
C LEU A 207 18.11 -7.71 11.81
N LEU A 208 16.89 -8.21 12.01
CA LEU A 208 15.96 -8.52 10.91
C LEU A 208 15.52 -7.25 10.18
N SER A 209 15.11 -6.22 10.93
CA SER A 209 14.73 -4.94 10.33
C SER A 209 15.85 -4.30 9.52
N ILE A 210 17.12 -4.39 9.96
CA ILE A 210 18.26 -3.89 9.16
C ILE A 210 18.46 -4.72 7.89
N ALA A 211 18.19 -6.02 7.91
CA ALA A 211 18.22 -6.84 6.69
C ALA A 211 17.12 -6.40 5.71
N ASP A 212 15.89 -6.22 6.20
CA ASP A 212 14.74 -5.77 5.40
C ASP A 212 14.96 -4.37 4.80
N LEU A 213 15.56 -3.43 5.56
CA LEU A 213 15.89 -2.09 5.06
C LEU A 213 16.76 -2.12 3.79
N LYS A 214 17.58 -3.14 3.59
CA LYS A 214 18.44 -3.29 2.41
C LYS A 214 17.65 -3.74 1.17
N GLU A 215 16.53 -4.43 1.39
CA GLU A 215 15.68 -4.95 0.31
C GLU A 215 14.62 -3.92 -0.15
N ILE A 216 14.34 -2.88 0.67
CA ILE A 216 13.37 -1.83 0.35
C ILE A 216 13.52 -1.28 -1.08
N PRO A 217 14.74 -0.90 -1.56
CA PRO A 217 14.89 -0.35 -2.90
C PRO A 217 14.44 -1.29 -4.03
N ALA A 218 14.55 -2.61 -3.82
CA ALA A 218 14.17 -3.60 -4.82
C ALA A 218 12.65 -3.84 -4.86
N THR A 219 11.95 -3.66 -3.73
CA THR A 219 10.53 -4.03 -3.57
C THR A 219 9.57 -2.86 -3.76
N MET A 220 10.03 -1.62 -3.51
CA MET A 220 9.15 -0.44 -3.50
C MET A 220 8.47 -0.14 -4.85
N ASP A 221 9.17 -0.27 -5.97
CA ASP A 221 8.57 -0.04 -7.29
C ASP A 221 7.52 -1.11 -7.61
N GLN A 222 7.77 -2.35 -7.22
CA GLN A 222 6.79 -3.44 -7.36
C GLN A 222 5.57 -3.18 -6.50
N MET A 223 5.76 -2.75 -5.25
CA MET A 223 4.70 -2.40 -4.31
C MET A 223 3.81 -1.28 -4.86
N VAL A 224 4.40 -0.15 -5.28
CA VAL A 224 3.64 0.98 -5.86
C VAL A 224 2.89 0.54 -7.13
N SER A 225 3.52 -0.28 -7.98
CA SER A 225 2.88 -0.81 -9.19
C SER A 225 1.69 -1.71 -8.87
N ALA A 226 1.86 -2.65 -7.93
CA ALA A 226 0.80 -3.55 -7.47
C ALA A 226 -0.36 -2.79 -6.81
N TRP A 227 -0.04 -1.81 -5.96
CA TRP A 227 -1.03 -0.93 -5.34
C TRP A 227 -1.83 -0.15 -6.38
N ARG A 228 -1.17 0.49 -7.36
CA ARG A 228 -1.86 1.23 -8.44
C ARG A 228 -2.74 0.34 -9.30
N ALA A 229 -2.30 -0.89 -9.55
CA ALA A 229 -3.05 -1.88 -10.32
C ALA A 229 -4.14 -2.60 -9.51
N GLY A 230 -4.15 -2.42 -8.17
CA GLY A 230 -5.01 -3.18 -7.27
C GLY A 230 -4.71 -4.68 -7.31
N ASP A 231 -3.45 -5.06 -7.50
CA ASP A 231 -3.01 -6.45 -7.49
C ASP A 231 -2.90 -6.97 -6.04
N ASN A 232 -4.04 -7.49 -5.54
CA ASN A 232 -4.14 -7.99 -4.17
C ASN A 232 -3.20 -9.17 -3.89
N ALA A 233 -2.94 -10.01 -4.90
CA ALA A 233 -2.07 -11.17 -4.72
C ALA A 233 -0.63 -10.72 -4.47
N THR A 234 -0.11 -9.82 -5.30
CA THR A 234 1.22 -9.25 -5.11
C THR A 234 1.31 -8.44 -3.81
N LEU A 235 0.27 -7.68 -3.44
CA LEU A 235 0.26 -6.94 -2.17
C LEU A 235 0.23 -7.88 -0.96
N ALA A 236 -0.52 -8.98 -1.03
CA ALA A 236 -0.54 -9.98 0.04
C ALA A 236 0.83 -10.66 0.19
N ASP A 237 1.43 -11.09 -0.91
CA ASP A 237 2.77 -11.69 -0.93
C ASP A 237 3.83 -10.75 -0.29
N LEU A 238 3.85 -9.48 -0.71
CA LEU A 238 4.85 -8.50 -0.24
C LEU A 238 4.69 -8.06 1.22
N PHE A 239 3.48 -8.04 1.76
CA PHE A 239 3.23 -7.43 3.08
C PHE A 239 2.66 -8.39 4.12
N VAL A 240 1.90 -9.39 3.69
CA VAL A 240 1.13 -10.25 4.58
C VAL A 240 1.81 -11.60 4.77
N ASP A 241 2.12 -12.27 3.66
CA ASP A 241 2.57 -13.66 3.71
C ASP A 241 3.97 -13.77 4.33
N ASP A 242 4.90 -12.91 3.95
CA ASP A 242 6.25 -12.85 4.54
C ASP A 242 6.19 -12.52 6.05
N MET A 243 5.33 -11.58 6.46
CA MET A 243 5.15 -11.23 7.87
C MET A 243 4.49 -12.38 8.64
N LYS A 244 3.46 -13.02 8.07
CA LYS A 244 2.73 -14.14 8.67
C LYS A 244 3.65 -15.36 8.91
N GLU A 245 4.55 -15.65 7.97
CA GLU A 245 5.50 -16.76 8.06
C GLU A 245 6.70 -16.42 8.95
N GLY A 246 7.30 -15.25 8.77
CA GLY A 246 8.52 -14.84 9.46
C GLY A 246 8.28 -14.26 10.86
N TYR A 247 7.17 -13.54 11.05
CA TYR A 247 6.89 -12.76 12.26
C TYR A 247 5.43 -12.90 12.73
N PRO A 248 4.93 -14.10 13.04
CA PRO A 248 3.50 -14.34 13.29
C PRO A 248 2.92 -13.53 14.46
N ALA A 249 3.70 -13.20 15.47
CA ALA A 249 3.26 -12.36 16.58
C ALA A 249 3.05 -10.91 16.11
N LEU A 250 3.98 -10.37 15.33
CA LEU A 250 3.89 -9.04 14.74
C LEU A 250 2.74 -8.94 13.75
N TYR A 251 2.58 -9.94 12.87
CA TYR A 251 1.45 -10.06 11.96
C TYR A 251 0.11 -9.99 12.71
N LYS A 252 0.00 -10.77 13.80
CA LYS A 252 -1.20 -10.77 14.62
C LYS A 252 -1.49 -9.39 15.20
N GLU A 253 -0.49 -8.75 15.79
CA GLU A 253 -0.63 -7.46 16.46
C GLU A 253 -0.94 -6.32 15.48
N ILE A 254 -0.17 -6.23 14.39
CA ILE A 254 -0.24 -5.09 13.46
C ILE A 254 -1.41 -5.19 12.48
N LEU A 255 -1.80 -6.41 12.07
CA LEU A 255 -2.85 -6.60 11.07
C LEU A 255 -4.10 -7.24 11.66
N VAL A 256 -3.99 -8.45 12.21
CA VAL A 256 -5.17 -9.26 12.57
C VAL A 256 -5.98 -8.63 13.69
N ASP A 257 -5.33 -8.26 14.79
CA ASP A 257 -6.02 -7.70 15.96
C ASP A 257 -6.61 -6.33 15.62
N ARG A 258 -5.90 -5.49 14.84
CA ARG A 258 -6.42 -4.20 14.40
C ARG A 258 -7.62 -4.35 13.46
N ASN A 259 -7.53 -5.21 12.45
CA ASN A 259 -8.64 -5.48 11.55
C ASN A 259 -9.89 -5.95 12.32
N ASN A 260 -9.72 -6.87 13.27
CA ASN A 260 -10.82 -7.34 14.12
C ASN A 260 -11.41 -6.23 15.01
N ASN A 261 -10.59 -5.31 15.51
CA ASN A 261 -11.05 -4.16 16.30
C ASN A 261 -11.81 -3.12 15.45
N TRP A 262 -11.42 -2.96 14.18
CA TRP A 262 -12.06 -2.02 13.25
C TRP A 262 -13.35 -2.55 12.65
N MET A 263 -13.49 -3.87 12.50
CA MET A 263 -14.67 -4.49 11.88
C MET A 263 -16.00 -4.01 12.49
N PRO A 264 -16.21 -3.95 13.82
CA PRO A 264 -17.48 -3.47 14.37
C PRO A 264 -17.79 -2.01 14.01
N LEU A 265 -16.75 -1.17 13.88
CA LEU A 265 -16.91 0.23 13.47
C LEU A 265 -17.32 0.32 12.00
N ILE A 266 -16.68 -0.48 11.13
CA ILE A 266 -17.00 -0.53 9.70
C ILE A 266 -18.40 -1.11 9.49
N GLU A 267 -18.78 -2.16 10.22
CA GLU A 267 -20.14 -2.74 10.14
C GLU A 267 -21.22 -1.73 10.56
N ASN A 268 -20.93 -0.88 11.55
CA ASN A 268 -21.88 0.15 12.00
C ASN A 268 -22.13 1.20 10.92
N MET A 269 -21.17 1.49 10.05
CA MET A 269 -21.33 2.46 8.95
C MET A 269 -22.46 2.07 7.99
N PHE A 270 -22.73 0.77 7.79
CA PHE A 270 -23.88 0.30 7.00
C PHE A 270 -25.24 0.53 7.67
N SER A 271 -25.26 1.06 8.88
CA SER A 271 -26.49 1.40 9.63
C SER A 271 -26.63 2.90 9.88
N GLU A 272 -25.65 3.71 9.50
CA GLU A 272 -25.66 5.15 9.60
C GLU A 272 -26.17 5.79 8.30
N GLU A 273 -26.64 7.05 8.37
CA GLU A 273 -26.96 7.82 7.16
C GLU A 273 -25.67 8.32 6.49
N GLY A 274 -25.59 8.17 5.19
CA GLY A 274 -24.47 8.64 4.38
C GLY A 274 -23.60 7.52 3.84
N THR A 275 -22.57 7.89 3.15
CA THR A 275 -21.57 6.97 2.56
C THR A 275 -20.19 7.29 3.12
N GLU A 276 -19.53 6.32 3.69
CA GLU A 276 -18.18 6.46 4.23
C GLU A 276 -17.12 5.99 3.23
N PHE A 277 -15.95 6.64 3.30
CA PHE A 277 -14.74 6.19 2.65
C PHE A 277 -13.67 5.88 3.69
N VAL A 278 -13.43 4.60 3.90
CA VAL A 278 -12.44 4.06 4.84
C VAL A 278 -11.10 3.94 4.12
N LEU A 279 -10.09 4.64 4.61
CA LEU A 279 -8.74 4.72 4.07
C LEU A 279 -7.76 4.09 5.07
N VAL A 280 -7.25 2.91 4.74
CA VAL A 280 -6.32 2.14 5.58
C VAL A 280 -5.16 1.62 4.76
N GLY A 281 -4.03 1.37 5.38
CA GLY A 281 -2.88 0.78 4.70
C GLY A 281 -3.27 -0.45 3.86
N ALA A 282 -2.77 -0.53 2.64
CA ALA A 282 -3.17 -1.56 1.67
C ALA A 282 -3.04 -2.99 2.21
N ALA A 283 -2.09 -3.24 3.11
CA ALA A 283 -1.92 -4.52 3.78
C ALA A 283 -3.14 -4.94 4.63
N HIS A 284 -3.88 -3.98 5.19
CA HIS A 284 -5.08 -4.26 5.97
C HIS A 284 -6.26 -4.78 5.14
N LEU A 285 -6.24 -4.56 3.83
CA LEU A 285 -7.33 -4.96 2.94
C LEU A 285 -7.17 -6.38 2.40
N VAL A 286 -5.93 -6.87 2.23
CA VAL A 286 -5.61 -8.09 1.49
C VAL A 286 -5.32 -9.28 2.39
N GLY A 287 -5.37 -10.49 1.82
CA GLY A 287 -5.14 -11.75 2.53
C GLY A 287 -6.38 -12.26 3.27
N ASP A 288 -6.24 -13.42 3.92
CA ASP A 288 -7.36 -14.13 4.59
C ASP A 288 -7.93 -13.38 5.79
N ASP A 289 -7.09 -12.62 6.48
CA ASP A 289 -7.44 -11.80 7.65
C ASP A 289 -7.59 -10.31 7.29
N GLY A 290 -7.58 -10.00 5.96
CA GLY A 290 -7.81 -8.66 5.45
C GLY A 290 -9.28 -8.24 5.53
N LEU A 291 -9.53 -6.93 5.64
CA LEU A 291 -10.89 -6.37 5.79
C LEU A 291 -11.83 -6.79 4.66
N LEU A 292 -11.35 -6.92 3.41
CA LEU A 292 -12.16 -7.38 2.29
C LEU A 292 -12.67 -8.80 2.55
N SER A 293 -11.78 -9.72 2.91
CA SER A 293 -12.15 -11.11 3.22
C SER A 293 -13.03 -11.21 4.47
N LEU A 294 -12.79 -10.39 5.49
CA LEU A 294 -13.62 -10.37 6.70
C LEU A 294 -15.04 -9.89 6.41
N LEU A 295 -15.21 -8.87 5.58
CA LEU A 295 -16.52 -8.38 5.14
C LEU A 295 -17.25 -9.43 4.28
N GLU A 296 -16.59 -10.06 3.30
CA GLU A 296 -17.17 -11.13 2.49
C GLU A 296 -17.67 -12.31 3.36
N LYS A 297 -16.86 -12.74 4.35
CA LYS A 297 -17.26 -13.79 5.31
C LYS A 297 -18.51 -13.45 6.14
N LYS A 298 -18.78 -12.15 6.31
CA LYS A 298 -19.97 -11.64 6.99
C LYS A 298 -21.17 -11.40 6.06
N GLY A 299 -21.00 -11.63 4.75
CA GLY A 299 -22.06 -11.56 3.77
C GLY A 299 -22.21 -10.24 3.04
N TYR A 300 -21.24 -9.32 3.18
CA TYR A 300 -21.18 -8.11 2.36
C TYR A 300 -20.71 -8.45 0.94
N GLU A 301 -21.29 -7.79 -0.05
CA GLU A 301 -20.83 -7.91 -1.43
C GLU A 301 -19.69 -6.94 -1.67
N ILE A 302 -18.56 -7.43 -2.18
CA ILE A 302 -17.36 -6.63 -2.43
C ILE A 302 -17.14 -6.51 -3.94
N ALA A 303 -17.02 -5.28 -4.42
CA ALA A 303 -16.71 -4.99 -5.82
C ALA A 303 -15.58 -3.96 -5.92
N ARG A 304 -14.81 -4.02 -7.01
CA ARG A 304 -13.84 -2.97 -7.32
C ARG A 304 -14.53 -1.71 -7.84
N VAL A 305 -14.08 -0.56 -7.39
CA VAL A 305 -14.45 0.73 -7.97
C VAL A 305 -13.72 0.89 -9.30
N GLN A 306 -14.45 1.35 -10.33
CA GLN A 306 -13.97 1.53 -11.71
C GLN A 306 -13.90 3.00 -12.08
#